data_93bf72091a2a48e8ce3c44e045d6bbe6
#
_entry.id   93bf72091a2a48e8ce3c44e045d6bbe6
#
_cell.length_a   1.000
_cell.length_b   1.000
_cell.length_c   1.000
_cell.angle_alpha   90.00
_cell.angle_beta   90.00
_cell.angle_gamma   90.00
#
_symmetry.space_group_name_H-M   'P 1'
#
loop_
_entity.id
_entity.type
_entity.pdbx_description
1 polymer ?
#
loop_
_entity_poly.entity_id
_entity_poly.type
_entity_poly.pdbx_seq_one_letter_code
_entity_poly.pdbx_strand_id
1 'polypeptide(L)'
;VARSLVSRLINRTSCKDRPKPINEAKALKASGLAIWLITVVLSYLIAYAWSHIFDFNTYLDMGMTILAMCTCLSTRCLATESKKVYRALDKGDLDLARRQLSYIVGRDTKDLKEKDIIRATVETVAENTVDGSLAPMFYYILGGLPMAFAYKAVNTMDSMLGYKNEKYRELGYFPARLDDVFNYIPARLSLIFFALTSLVLTYDF
;
A
#
# COMPACT_ATOMS: atom_id res chain seq x y z
N VAL A 1 4.83 16.64 3.23
CA VAL A 1 5.84 16.91 4.28
C VAL A 1 6.90 15.82 4.28
N ALA A 2 6.56 14.53 4.38
CA ALA A 2 7.53 13.41 4.38
C ALA A 2 8.40 13.38 3.11
N ARG A 3 7.83 13.56 1.89
CA ARG A 3 8.61 13.65 0.64
C ARG A 3 9.62 14.81 0.64
N SER A 4 9.28 15.94 1.23
CA SER A 4 10.16 17.12 1.31
C SER A 4 11.34 16.90 2.27
N LEU A 5 11.11 16.23 3.40
CA LEU A 5 12.17 15.86 4.35
C LEU A 5 13.11 14.81 3.76
N VAL A 6 12.56 13.76 3.16
CA VAL A 6 13.33 12.70 2.49
C VAL A 6 14.13 13.26 1.31
N SER A 7 13.57 14.18 0.50
CA SER A 7 14.30 14.79 -0.61
C SER A 7 15.45 15.69 -0.13
N ARG A 8 15.32 16.38 1.01
CA ARG A 8 16.41 17.19 1.59
C ARG A 8 17.53 16.33 2.14
N LEU A 9 17.22 15.20 2.76
CA LEU A 9 18.22 14.23 3.23
C LEU A 9 18.98 13.61 2.05
N ILE A 10 18.27 13.26 0.98
CA ILE A 10 18.86 12.63 -0.22
C ILE A 10 19.69 13.63 -1.04
N ASN A 11 19.28 14.89 -1.19
CA ASN A 11 20.05 15.89 -1.92
C ASN A 11 21.38 16.27 -1.25
N ARG A 12 21.55 16.01 0.04
CA ARG A 12 22.84 16.15 0.73
C ARG A 12 23.83 15.01 0.40
N THR A 13 23.35 13.88 -0.13
CA THR A 13 24.16 12.67 -0.40
C THR A 13 24.34 12.36 -1.88
N SER A 14 23.76 13.17 -2.80
CA SER A 14 23.79 12.90 -4.23
C SER A 14 25.13 13.32 -4.85
N CYS A 15 26.07 12.40 -4.86
CA CYS A 15 27.13 12.35 -5.88
C CYS A 15 26.75 11.22 -6.85
N LYS A 16 26.45 11.58 -8.11
CA LYS A 16 26.04 10.65 -9.19
C LYS A 16 27.12 9.59 -9.42
N ASP A 17 26.71 8.34 -9.55
CA ASP A 17 27.44 7.23 -10.20
C ASP A 17 28.67 6.58 -9.47
N ARG A 18 28.71 6.56 -8.13
CA ARG A 18 29.63 5.64 -7.43
C ARG A 18 28.84 4.71 -6.51
N PRO A 19 29.22 3.42 -6.41
CA PRO A 19 28.66 2.54 -5.39
C PRO A 19 28.87 3.18 -4.02
N LYS A 20 27.79 3.39 -3.28
CA LYS A 20 27.84 4.05 -1.97
C LYS A 20 28.75 3.27 -1.05
N PRO A 21 29.65 3.89 -0.30
CA PRO A 21 30.50 3.20 0.67
C PRO A 21 29.63 2.44 1.68
N ILE A 22 30.09 1.28 2.12
CA ILE A 22 29.35 0.34 2.99
C ILE A 22 28.77 1.03 4.22
N ASN A 23 29.48 2.01 4.77
CA ASN A 23 29.03 2.76 5.95
C ASN A 23 27.85 3.70 5.64
N GLU A 24 27.83 4.32 4.46
CA GLU A 24 26.71 5.15 3.99
C GLU A 24 25.45 4.31 3.72
N ALA A 25 25.60 3.14 3.10
CA ALA A 25 24.49 2.23 2.86
C ALA A 25 23.87 1.74 4.19
N LYS A 26 24.69 1.40 5.19
CA LYS A 26 24.21 1.03 6.53
C LYS A 26 23.51 2.19 7.23
N ALA A 27 24.05 3.40 7.15
CA ALA A 27 23.43 4.59 7.72
C ALA A 27 22.06 4.91 7.07
N LEU A 28 21.94 4.77 5.74
CA LEU A 28 20.67 4.95 5.03
C LEU A 28 19.63 3.89 5.41
N LYS A 29 20.03 2.62 5.56
CA LYS A 29 19.13 1.56 6.07
C LYS A 29 18.65 1.86 7.48
N ALA A 30 19.55 2.25 8.37
CA ALA A 30 19.18 2.62 9.74
C ALA A 30 18.24 3.83 9.78
N SER A 31 18.48 4.84 8.94
CA SER A 31 17.58 5.98 8.80
C SER A 31 16.21 5.58 8.26
N GLY A 32 16.17 4.66 7.29
CA GLY A 32 14.92 4.11 6.76
C GLY A 32 14.11 3.38 7.83
N LEU A 33 14.76 2.55 8.63
CA LEU A 33 14.14 1.87 9.77
C LEU A 33 13.63 2.87 10.82
N ALA A 34 14.44 3.89 11.17
CA ALA A 34 14.04 4.90 12.14
C ALA A 34 12.81 5.70 11.68
N ILE A 35 12.80 6.15 10.41
CA ILE A 35 11.65 6.85 9.83
C ILE A 35 10.41 5.96 9.83
N TRP A 36 10.56 4.69 9.44
CA TRP A 36 9.48 3.71 9.46
C TRP A 36 8.91 3.54 10.89
N LEU A 37 9.79 3.29 11.88
CA LEU A 37 9.39 3.10 13.27
C LEU A 37 8.63 4.31 13.82
N ILE A 38 9.18 5.52 13.61
CA ILE A 38 8.55 6.78 14.05
C ILE A 38 7.16 6.92 13.41
N THR A 39 7.05 6.68 12.11
CA THR A 39 5.79 6.84 11.38
C THR A 39 4.73 5.85 11.87
N VAL A 40 5.11 4.57 12.06
CA VAL A 40 4.19 3.52 12.52
C VAL A 40 3.75 3.77 13.96
N VAL A 41 4.70 4.07 14.86
CA VAL A 41 4.39 4.37 16.27
C VAL A 41 3.53 5.62 16.40
N LEU A 42 3.84 6.68 15.66
CA LEU A 42 3.05 7.91 15.68
C LEU A 42 1.63 7.68 15.13
N SER A 43 1.49 6.91 14.05
CA SER A 43 0.17 6.55 13.50
C SER A 43 -0.65 5.72 14.51
N TYR A 44 -0.01 4.77 15.19
CA TYR A 44 -0.65 3.99 16.25
C TYR A 44 -1.12 4.90 17.40
N LEU A 45 -0.26 5.77 17.92
CA LEU A 45 -0.57 6.65 19.05
C LEU A 45 -1.67 7.66 18.72
N ILE A 46 -1.66 8.23 17.51
CA ILE A 46 -2.72 9.14 17.06
C ILE A 46 -4.07 8.40 16.99
N ALA A 47 -4.08 7.20 16.40
CA ALA A 47 -5.31 6.41 16.32
C ALA A 47 -5.78 5.90 17.70
N TYR A 48 -4.84 5.60 18.59
CA TYR A 48 -5.15 5.27 20.00
C TYR A 48 -5.76 6.45 20.72
N ALA A 49 -5.17 7.64 20.63
CA ALA A 49 -5.74 8.85 21.21
C ALA A 49 -7.14 9.14 20.61
N TRP A 50 -7.28 8.99 19.28
CA TRP A 50 -8.57 9.16 18.61
C TRP A 50 -9.64 8.24 19.17
N SER A 51 -9.35 6.95 19.37
CA SER A 51 -10.31 5.96 19.89
C SER A 51 -10.77 6.23 21.34
N HIS A 52 -10.07 7.11 22.08
CA HIS A 52 -10.45 7.48 23.46
C HIS A 52 -11.07 8.89 23.59
N ILE A 53 -11.03 9.70 22.53
CA ILE A 53 -11.62 11.06 22.57
C ILE A 53 -13.15 11.02 22.75
N PHE A 54 -13.80 9.98 22.23
CA PHE A 54 -15.25 9.87 22.16
C PHE A 54 -15.86 8.82 23.12
N ASP A 55 -15.06 8.28 24.05
CA ASP A 55 -15.48 7.25 25.02
C ASP A 55 -16.70 7.68 25.87
N PHE A 56 -16.96 8.99 25.97
CA PHE A 56 -18.10 9.52 26.72
C PHE A 56 -19.46 9.27 26.04
N ASN A 57 -19.49 8.88 24.76
CA ASN A 57 -20.71 8.59 24.03
C ASN A 57 -20.50 7.45 23.03
N THR A 58 -21.06 6.27 23.32
CA THR A 58 -20.88 5.05 22.50
C THR A 58 -21.31 5.21 21.03
N TYR A 59 -22.37 5.94 20.75
CA TYR A 59 -22.83 6.15 19.37
C TYR A 59 -21.91 7.07 18.59
N LEU A 60 -21.37 8.09 19.26
CA LEU A 60 -20.43 9.01 18.66
C LEU A 60 -19.09 8.31 18.40
N ASP A 61 -18.60 7.54 19.37
CA ASP A 61 -17.39 6.72 19.24
C ASP A 61 -17.50 5.73 18.06
N MET A 62 -18.60 5.00 17.98
CA MET A 62 -18.85 4.08 16.87
C MET A 62 -18.88 4.81 15.53
N GLY A 63 -19.55 5.95 15.43
CA GLY A 63 -19.60 6.75 14.20
C GLY A 63 -18.23 7.27 13.78
N MET A 64 -17.43 7.76 14.72
CA MET A 64 -16.08 8.27 14.48
C MET A 64 -15.08 7.16 14.12
N THR A 65 -15.23 5.98 14.72
CA THR A 65 -14.45 4.79 14.36
C THR A 65 -14.77 4.31 12.95
N ILE A 66 -16.05 4.25 12.56
CA ILE A 66 -16.46 3.92 11.19
C ILE A 66 -15.87 4.93 10.21
N LEU A 67 -15.99 6.21 10.48
CA LEU A 67 -15.44 7.28 9.64
C LEU A 67 -13.92 7.12 9.47
N ALA A 68 -13.20 6.89 10.55
CA ALA A 68 -11.75 6.67 10.52
C ALA A 68 -11.40 5.42 9.71
N MET A 69 -12.10 4.29 9.91
CA MET A 69 -11.88 3.07 9.13
C MET A 69 -12.16 3.27 7.63
N CYS A 70 -13.17 4.06 7.26
CA CYS A 70 -13.42 4.41 5.85
C CYS A 70 -12.21 5.10 5.19
N THR A 71 -11.37 5.82 5.93
CA THR A 71 -10.15 6.42 5.39
C THR A 71 -9.02 5.41 5.16
N CYS A 72 -9.02 4.30 5.90
CA CYS A 72 -8.06 3.21 5.72
C CYS A 72 -8.37 2.36 4.48
N LEU A 73 -9.65 2.25 4.11
CA LEU A 73 -10.13 1.38 3.04
C LEU A 73 -10.07 2.10 1.68
N SER A 74 -9.47 1.47 0.68
CA SER A 74 -9.29 2.05 -0.66
C SER A 74 -10.03 1.32 -1.79
N THR A 75 -10.92 0.41 -1.46
CA THR A 75 -11.67 -0.46 -2.40
C THR A 75 -12.38 0.30 -3.52
N ARG A 76 -13.06 1.39 -3.20
CA ARG A 76 -13.87 2.14 -4.18
C ARG A 76 -13.02 2.81 -5.25
N CYS A 77 -11.88 3.37 -4.87
CA CYS A 77 -10.96 4.01 -5.80
C CYS A 77 -10.39 2.97 -6.78
N LEU A 78 -9.92 1.84 -6.28
CA LEU A 78 -9.37 0.75 -7.07
C LEU A 78 -10.40 0.19 -8.08
N ALA A 79 -11.62 -0.09 -7.63
CA ALA A 79 -12.69 -0.57 -8.50
C ALA A 79 -13.05 0.43 -9.61
N THR A 80 -12.94 1.72 -9.34
CA THR A 80 -13.22 2.76 -10.35
C THR A 80 -12.10 2.82 -11.38
N GLU A 81 -10.85 2.78 -10.95
CA GLU A 81 -9.71 2.86 -11.86
C GLU A 81 -9.55 1.59 -12.72
N SER A 82 -9.72 0.40 -12.15
CA SER A 82 -9.68 -0.86 -12.93
C SER A 82 -10.81 -0.95 -13.96
N LYS A 83 -12.01 -0.44 -13.66
CA LYS A 83 -13.10 -0.36 -14.62
C LYS A 83 -12.78 0.56 -15.83
N LYS A 84 -11.93 1.57 -15.67
CA LYS A 84 -11.50 2.41 -16.80
C LYS A 84 -10.61 1.62 -17.75
N VAL A 85 -9.69 0.79 -17.22
CA VAL A 85 -8.85 -0.11 -18.04
C VAL A 85 -9.75 -1.09 -18.80
N TYR A 86 -10.66 -1.76 -18.11
CA TYR A 86 -11.63 -2.69 -18.72
C TYR A 86 -12.41 -2.05 -19.88
N ARG A 87 -12.99 -0.86 -19.67
CA ARG A 87 -13.76 -0.14 -20.69
C ARG A 87 -12.91 0.27 -21.90
N ALA A 88 -11.62 0.54 -21.70
CA ALA A 88 -10.72 0.84 -22.81
C ALA A 88 -10.43 -0.41 -23.65
N LEU A 89 -10.21 -1.56 -22.99
CA LEU A 89 -10.03 -2.86 -23.66
C LEU A 89 -11.29 -3.30 -24.41
N ASP A 90 -12.45 -3.15 -23.81
CA ASP A 90 -13.75 -3.48 -24.41
C ASP A 90 -14.02 -2.70 -25.71
N LYS A 91 -13.49 -1.47 -25.81
CA LYS A 91 -13.54 -0.63 -27.01
C LYS A 91 -12.40 -0.94 -28.02
N GLY A 92 -11.49 -1.85 -27.72
CA GLY A 92 -10.31 -2.15 -28.54
C GLY A 92 -9.24 -1.05 -28.54
N ASP A 93 -9.33 -0.06 -27.63
CA ASP A 93 -8.37 1.04 -27.53
C ASP A 93 -7.20 0.66 -26.58
N LEU A 94 -6.19 0.00 -27.14
CA LEU A 94 -5.00 -0.43 -26.40
C LEU A 94 -4.19 0.74 -25.85
N ASP A 95 -4.13 1.87 -26.55
CA ASP A 95 -3.33 3.01 -26.10
C ASP A 95 -3.98 3.70 -24.91
N LEU A 96 -5.32 3.80 -24.92
CA LEU A 96 -6.07 4.27 -23.76
C LEU A 96 -5.93 3.28 -22.59
N ALA A 97 -6.01 1.97 -22.86
CA ALA A 97 -5.87 0.95 -21.82
C ALA A 97 -4.49 1.01 -21.14
N ARG A 98 -3.41 1.13 -21.92
CA ARG A 98 -2.04 1.34 -21.41
C ARG A 98 -1.93 2.58 -20.53
N ARG A 99 -2.54 3.68 -20.96
CA ARG A 99 -2.56 4.94 -20.21
C ARG A 99 -3.34 4.80 -18.90
N GLN A 100 -4.51 4.18 -18.93
CA GLN A 100 -5.30 3.96 -17.71
C GLN A 100 -4.56 3.02 -16.74
N LEU A 101 -3.94 1.96 -17.25
CA LEU A 101 -3.13 1.04 -16.44
C LEU A 101 -1.95 1.76 -15.78
N SER A 102 -1.27 2.69 -16.46
CA SER A 102 -0.14 3.43 -15.89
C SER A 102 -0.46 4.25 -14.66
N TYR A 103 -1.73 4.55 -14.40
CA TYR A 103 -2.16 5.26 -13.19
C TYR A 103 -2.26 4.36 -11.95
N ILE A 104 -2.35 3.03 -12.15
CA ILE A 104 -2.54 2.07 -11.07
C ILE A 104 -1.37 1.10 -10.87
N VAL A 105 -0.40 1.07 -11.81
CA VAL A 105 0.82 0.26 -11.70
C VAL A 105 2.07 1.13 -11.62
N GLY A 106 3.10 0.64 -10.92
CA GLY A 106 4.39 1.34 -10.77
C GLY A 106 5.42 1.04 -11.87
N ARG A 107 5.01 0.36 -12.97
CA ARG A 107 5.90 -0.05 -14.07
C ARG A 107 5.55 0.64 -15.39
N ASP A 108 6.47 0.61 -16.35
CA ASP A 108 6.20 1.12 -17.72
C ASP A 108 5.15 0.23 -18.41
N THR A 109 4.16 0.87 -19.04
CA THR A 109 3.03 0.20 -19.68
C THR A 109 2.99 0.39 -21.19
N LYS A 110 3.94 1.16 -21.79
CA LYS A 110 3.87 1.63 -23.17
C LYS A 110 3.83 0.52 -24.21
N ASP A 111 4.56 -0.57 -23.96
CA ASP A 111 4.73 -1.66 -24.91
C ASP A 111 3.95 -2.93 -24.53
N LEU A 112 3.07 -2.84 -23.53
CA LEU A 112 2.31 -4.00 -23.06
C LEU A 112 1.27 -4.44 -24.10
N LYS A 113 1.20 -5.75 -24.34
CA LYS A 113 0.16 -6.37 -25.16
C LYS A 113 -1.13 -6.49 -24.32
N GLU A 114 -2.25 -6.70 -24.99
CA GLU A 114 -3.56 -6.84 -24.34
C GLU A 114 -3.56 -7.83 -23.17
N LYS A 115 -3.00 -9.03 -23.37
CA LYS A 115 -2.86 -10.04 -22.30
C LYS A 115 -2.07 -9.55 -21.10
N ASP A 116 -1.02 -8.78 -21.33
CA ASP A 116 -0.17 -8.25 -20.26
C ASP A 116 -0.87 -7.11 -19.51
N ILE A 117 -1.69 -6.32 -20.20
CA ILE A 117 -2.55 -5.29 -19.60
C ILE A 117 -3.60 -5.94 -18.69
N ILE A 118 -4.29 -6.98 -19.18
CA ILE A 118 -5.28 -7.73 -18.40
C ILE A 118 -4.62 -8.33 -17.16
N ARG A 119 -3.52 -9.06 -17.35
CA ARG A 119 -2.77 -9.67 -16.25
C ARG A 119 -2.33 -8.65 -15.20
N ALA A 120 -1.72 -7.54 -15.64
CA ALA A 120 -1.27 -6.50 -14.74
C ALA A 120 -2.42 -5.84 -13.98
N THR A 121 -3.58 -5.66 -14.63
CA THR A 121 -4.77 -5.12 -13.98
C THR A 121 -5.28 -6.06 -12.89
N VAL A 122 -5.41 -7.35 -13.20
CA VAL A 122 -5.88 -8.37 -12.24
C VAL A 122 -4.90 -8.50 -11.06
N GLU A 123 -3.59 -8.58 -11.33
CA GLU A 123 -2.55 -8.62 -10.30
C GLU A 123 -2.67 -7.41 -9.35
N THR A 124 -2.77 -6.21 -9.90
CA THR A 124 -2.87 -4.99 -9.10
C THR A 124 -4.17 -4.91 -8.31
N VAL A 125 -5.29 -5.36 -8.89
CA VAL A 125 -6.58 -5.40 -8.17
C VAL A 125 -6.52 -6.42 -7.02
N ALA A 126 -5.94 -7.60 -7.25
CA ALA A 126 -5.82 -8.61 -6.21
C ALA A 126 -4.91 -8.13 -5.06
N GLU A 127 -3.72 -7.59 -5.37
CA GLU A 127 -2.77 -7.04 -4.40
C GLU A 127 -3.41 -5.91 -3.57
N ASN A 128 -3.96 -4.90 -4.23
CA ASN A 128 -4.58 -3.78 -3.52
C ASN A 128 -5.88 -4.14 -2.79
N THR A 129 -6.56 -5.23 -3.14
CA THR A 129 -7.69 -5.75 -2.34
C THR A 129 -7.19 -6.28 -1.00
N VAL A 130 -6.04 -6.95 -0.99
CA VAL A 130 -5.40 -7.37 0.26
C VAL A 130 -4.95 -6.16 1.07
N ASP A 131 -4.11 -5.31 0.48
CA ASP A 131 -3.44 -4.20 1.16
C ASP A 131 -4.37 -3.04 1.52
N GLY A 132 -5.39 -2.81 0.70
CA GLY A 132 -6.32 -1.71 0.86
C GLY A 132 -7.63 -2.06 1.57
N SER A 133 -7.87 -3.35 1.87
CA SER A 133 -9.13 -3.78 2.48
C SER A 133 -8.97 -4.90 3.50
N LEU A 134 -8.51 -6.08 3.08
CA LEU A 134 -8.46 -7.25 3.94
C LEU A 134 -7.46 -7.08 5.10
N ALA A 135 -6.27 -6.59 4.82
CA ALA A 135 -5.26 -6.42 5.84
C ALA A 135 -5.61 -5.32 6.86
N PRO A 136 -6.07 -4.11 6.49
CA PRO A 136 -6.58 -3.16 7.47
C PRO A 136 -7.71 -3.73 8.34
N MET A 137 -8.64 -4.48 7.77
CA MET A 137 -9.73 -5.13 8.52
C MET A 137 -9.19 -6.21 9.46
N PHE A 138 -8.25 -7.03 9.01
CA PHE A 138 -7.59 -8.04 9.82
C PHE A 138 -6.91 -7.41 11.05
N TYR A 139 -6.13 -6.34 10.85
CA TYR A 139 -5.49 -5.64 11.94
C TYR A 139 -6.47 -4.88 12.85
N TYR A 140 -7.58 -4.42 12.31
CA TYR A 140 -8.67 -3.86 13.11
C TYR A 140 -9.28 -4.91 14.05
N ILE A 141 -9.50 -6.13 13.59
CA ILE A 141 -10.00 -7.24 14.41
C ILE A 141 -9.01 -7.60 15.53
N LEU A 142 -7.71 -7.54 15.25
CA LEU A 142 -6.67 -7.89 16.23
C LEU A 142 -6.48 -6.84 17.34
N GLY A 143 -6.60 -5.57 17.03
CA GLY A 143 -6.26 -4.51 18.00
C GLY A 143 -6.94 -3.16 17.73
N GLY A 144 -8.11 -3.19 17.11
CA GLY A 144 -8.93 -2.00 16.87
C GLY A 144 -8.30 -1.00 15.91
N LEU A 145 -8.78 0.23 16.00
CA LEU A 145 -8.36 1.34 15.15
C LEU A 145 -6.83 1.59 15.17
N PRO A 146 -6.14 1.54 16.33
CA PRO A 146 -4.70 1.75 16.39
C PRO A 146 -3.90 0.78 15.53
N MET A 147 -4.24 -0.51 15.56
CA MET A 147 -3.55 -1.53 14.77
C MET A 147 -3.84 -1.40 13.27
N ALA A 148 -5.06 -1.04 12.88
CA ALA A 148 -5.41 -0.78 11.49
C ALA A 148 -4.61 0.40 10.92
N PHE A 149 -4.44 1.49 11.68
CA PHE A 149 -3.66 2.65 11.26
C PHE A 149 -2.15 2.38 11.26
N ALA A 150 -1.64 1.59 12.22
CA ALA A 150 -0.27 1.13 12.21
C ALA A 150 0.04 0.31 10.95
N TYR A 151 -0.81 -0.65 10.60
CA TYR A 151 -0.68 -1.39 9.35
C TYR A 151 -0.75 -0.46 8.13
N LYS A 152 -1.70 0.47 8.10
CA LYS A 152 -1.79 1.44 6.99
C LYS A 152 -0.53 2.29 6.84
N ALA A 153 0.11 2.65 7.96
CA ALA A 153 1.40 3.34 7.93
C ALA A 153 2.52 2.45 7.35
N VAL A 154 2.57 1.16 7.73
CA VAL A 154 3.53 0.18 7.17
C VAL A 154 3.38 0.11 5.65
N ASN A 155 2.20 -0.16 5.15
CA ASN A 155 1.89 -0.28 3.73
C ASN A 155 2.15 1.04 2.96
N THR A 156 1.83 2.19 3.55
CA THR A 156 2.13 3.50 2.95
C THR A 156 3.63 3.76 2.87
N MET A 157 4.40 3.35 3.87
CA MET A 157 5.86 3.51 3.86
C MET A 157 6.52 2.65 2.78
N ASP A 158 6.05 1.42 2.55
CA ASP A 158 6.49 0.60 1.42
C ASP A 158 6.14 1.29 0.10
N SER A 159 4.90 1.68 -0.10
CA SER A 159 4.45 2.36 -1.32
C SER A 159 5.21 3.65 -1.64
N MET A 160 5.76 4.33 -0.61
CA MET A 160 6.50 5.59 -0.78
C MET A 160 8.01 5.41 -0.91
N LEU A 161 8.59 4.41 -0.26
CA LEU A 161 10.04 4.22 -0.11
C LEU A 161 10.53 2.88 -0.67
N GLY A 162 9.67 1.87 -0.84
CA GLY A 162 10.03 0.52 -1.27
C GLY A 162 10.48 0.40 -2.73
N TYR A 163 10.60 1.52 -3.46
CA TYR A 163 11.09 1.52 -4.83
C TYR A 163 12.53 1.04 -4.94
N LYS A 164 12.78 0.07 -5.84
CA LYS A 164 14.10 -0.54 -6.09
C LYS A 164 15.03 0.32 -6.96
N ASN A 165 14.76 1.64 -7.09
CA ASN A 165 15.66 2.54 -7.79
C ASN A 165 16.87 2.91 -6.90
N GLU A 166 17.97 3.34 -7.50
CA GLU A 166 19.24 3.67 -6.81
C GLU A 166 19.07 4.67 -5.66
N LYS A 167 18.07 5.55 -5.77
CA LYS A 167 17.78 6.59 -4.78
C LYS A 167 17.20 6.04 -3.48
N TYR A 168 16.28 5.07 -3.58
CA TYR A 168 15.51 4.56 -2.43
C TYR A 168 15.92 3.15 -1.99
N ARG A 169 16.77 2.46 -2.78
CA ARG A 169 17.16 1.06 -2.56
C ARG A 169 17.59 0.76 -1.12
N GLU A 170 18.43 1.61 -0.55
CA GLU A 170 18.93 1.41 0.82
C GLU A 170 17.93 1.92 1.88
N LEU A 171 17.30 3.05 1.63
CA LEU A 171 16.34 3.68 2.55
C LEU A 171 15.04 2.86 2.67
N GLY A 172 14.55 2.32 1.55
CA GLY A 172 13.32 1.51 1.47
C GLY A 172 13.51 0.03 1.84
N TYR A 173 14.73 -0.40 2.15
CA TYR A 173 15.02 -1.81 2.44
C TYR A 173 14.17 -2.39 3.57
N PHE A 174 14.10 -1.71 4.70
CA PHE A 174 13.30 -2.16 5.85
C PHE A 174 11.80 -1.94 5.64
N PRO A 175 11.32 -0.77 5.16
CA PRO A 175 9.91 -0.59 4.83
C PRO A 175 9.35 -1.71 3.97
N ALA A 176 10.00 -2.07 2.85
CA ALA A 176 9.54 -3.13 1.96
C ALA A 176 9.50 -4.51 2.64
N ARG A 177 10.54 -4.88 3.38
CA ARG A 177 10.58 -6.18 4.07
C ARG A 177 9.57 -6.29 5.21
N LEU A 178 9.35 -5.20 5.92
CA LEU A 178 8.39 -5.19 7.02
C LEU A 178 6.95 -5.23 6.47
N ASP A 179 6.67 -4.58 5.35
CA ASP A 179 5.38 -4.73 4.67
C ASP A 179 5.12 -6.18 4.26
N ASP A 180 6.10 -6.88 3.66
CA ASP A 180 6.01 -8.32 3.36
C ASP A 180 5.65 -9.15 4.61
N VAL A 181 6.26 -8.85 5.76
CA VAL A 181 5.99 -9.56 7.02
C VAL A 181 4.57 -9.28 7.53
N PHE A 182 4.14 -8.02 7.52
CA PHE A 182 2.80 -7.64 7.95
C PHE A 182 1.72 -8.18 7.02
N ASN A 183 1.99 -8.27 5.73
CA ASN A 183 1.08 -8.85 4.73
C ASN A 183 1.08 -10.37 4.69
N TYR A 184 2.02 -11.04 5.38
CA TYR A 184 2.18 -12.50 5.29
C TYR A 184 0.90 -13.29 5.64
N ILE A 185 0.22 -12.96 6.74
CA ILE A 185 -1.02 -13.61 7.16
C ILE A 185 -2.21 -13.11 6.35
N PRO A 186 -2.46 -11.78 6.21
CA PRO A 186 -3.58 -11.28 5.41
C PRO A 186 -3.61 -11.80 3.98
N ALA A 187 -2.44 -11.88 3.31
CA ALA A 187 -2.34 -12.39 1.95
C ALA A 187 -2.72 -13.87 1.84
N ARG A 188 -2.44 -14.69 2.85
CA ARG A 188 -2.87 -16.09 2.88
C ARG A 188 -4.35 -16.25 3.16
N LEU A 189 -4.88 -15.48 4.07
CA LEU A 189 -6.31 -15.44 4.34
C LEU A 189 -7.11 -14.98 3.11
N SER A 190 -6.56 -14.05 2.32
CA SER A 190 -7.20 -13.58 1.08
C SER A 190 -7.42 -14.71 0.07
N LEU A 191 -6.50 -15.66 -0.04
CA LEU A 191 -6.66 -16.82 -0.93
C LEU A 191 -7.89 -17.66 -0.55
N ILE A 192 -8.11 -17.84 0.75
CA ILE A 192 -9.30 -18.57 1.25
C ILE A 192 -10.57 -17.80 0.88
N PHE A 193 -10.58 -16.47 1.10
CA PHE A 193 -11.73 -15.64 0.75
C PHE A 193 -12.00 -15.60 -0.75
N PHE A 194 -10.96 -15.50 -1.59
CA PHE A 194 -11.12 -15.55 -3.04
C PHE A 194 -11.63 -16.93 -3.50
N ALA A 195 -11.11 -18.02 -2.95
CA ALA A 195 -11.58 -19.36 -3.26
C ALA A 195 -13.06 -19.56 -2.87
N LEU A 196 -13.45 -19.16 -1.65
CA LEU A 196 -14.84 -19.23 -1.22
C LEU A 196 -15.77 -18.36 -2.08
N THR A 197 -15.34 -17.15 -2.42
CA THR A 197 -16.11 -16.24 -3.29
C THR A 197 -16.31 -16.82 -4.68
N SER A 198 -15.28 -17.45 -5.25
CA SER A 198 -15.36 -18.10 -6.56
C SER A 198 -16.34 -19.29 -6.55
N LEU A 199 -16.34 -20.09 -5.49
CA LEU A 199 -17.29 -21.20 -5.34
C LEU A 199 -18.74 -20.68 -5.23
N VAL A 200 -18.97 -19.58 -4.50
CA VAL A 200 -20.32 -19.01 -4.35
C VAL A 200 -20.81 -18.34 -5.63
N LEU A 201 -19.93 -17.68 -6.37
CA LEU A 201 -20.28 -16.94 -7.59
C LEU A 201 -20.16 -17.80 -8.86
N THR A 202 -19.87 -19.10 -8.73
CA THR A 202 -19.72 -20.04 -9.86
C THR A 202 -18.75 -19.58 -10.96
N TYR A 203 -17.68 -18.87 -10.57
CA TYR A 203 -16.61 -18.56 -11.50
C TYR A 203 -15.69 -19.77 -11.65
N ASP A 204 -15.28 -20.08 -12.91
CA ASP A 204 -14.24 -21.06 -13.18
C ASP A 204 -12.87 -20.57 -12.67
N PHE A 205 -12.11 -21.50 -12.11
CA PHE A 205 -10.72 -21.27 -11.65
C PHE A 205 -9.73 -21.51 -12.78
#